data_7a10bcc2e7eb354b5af1cc877e38057e
#
_entry.id   7a10bcc2e7eb354b5af1cc877e38057e
#
_cell.length_a   1.000
_cell.length_b   1.000
_cell.length_c   1.000
_cell.angle_alpha   90.00
_cell.angle_beta   90.00
_cell.angle_gamma   90.00
#
_symmetry.space_group_name_H-M   'P 1'
#
loop_
_entity.id
_entity.type
_entity.pdbx_description
1 polymer ?
#
loop_
_entity_poly.entity_id
_entity_poly.type
_entity_poly.pdbx_seq_one_letter_code
_entity_poly.pdbx_strand_id
1 'polypeptide(L)'
;MLSANQHPDHDSIANFRKVHLESLADLFKQVLRLAGELGLIKLGNVAVDGTKVKANASKHKAMIFQRMVETEARLQQEVNALMAGAEQADAAEDAKYGKGKRDEELPAELHRRESRLAKIREAKAALEEQAKERAQVEAEAAQQRIDERRQQEAETGKKPGGREPQVHDPKDAKPEPKAQRNFTDPESRIMLDGASKGFDQCYNAQAAVDGAHQIIIAADVTQHVNDKQELVPMILKLMENMGRLPDNTLADSGYFSEANVTHPDLAGTNLLVPPNRQKHGAPTKAPKTTEGTELATSNPDTAKPNPPAADPAQLLSVPDRMRKKLAEADGKVAYALRKSIVEPVFGQIKQGRGFRRFSFRGLANVTAEWLLVCATHNLLKIFRSGKRLPMQPA
;
A
#
# COMPACT_ATOMS: atom_id res chain seq x y z
N MET A 1 15.54 -36.09 -0.37
CA MET A 1 15.53 -35.24 0.84
C MET A 1 16.30 -33.96 0.52
N LEU A 2 15.66 -32.80 0.55
CA LEU A 2 16.24 -31.54 0.08
C LEU A 2 17.40 -31.05 0.97
N SER A 3 17.47 -31.47 2.22
CA SER A 3 18.49 -31.01 3.20
C SER A 3 19.60 -32.04 3.46
N ALA A 4 19.75 -33.05 2.60
CA ALA A 4 20.75 -34.13 2.78
C ALA A 4 20.77 -34.71 4.23
N ASN A 5 19.60 -34.83 4.84
CA ASN A 5 19.38 -35.25 6.22
C ASN A 5 19.94 -34.30 7.31
N GLN A 6 20.29 -33.08 6.95
CA GLN A 6 20.61 -32.03 7.90
C GLN A 6 19.34 -31.40 8.47
N HIS A 7 19.36 -31.03 9.73
CA HIS A 7 18.27 -30.37 10.45
C HIS A 7 18.73 -29.00 10.94
N PRO A 8 18.78 -27.97 10.02
CA PRO A 8 19.17 -26.63 10.43
C PRO A 8 18.22 -26.11 11.50
N ASP A 9 18.76 -25.45 12.50
CA ASP A 9 17.99 -24.79 13.54
C ASP A 9 17.23 -23.56 13.00
N HIS A 10 16.34 -23.00 13.82
CA HIS A 10 15.52 -21.86 13.44
C HIS A 10 16.34 -20.59 13.16
N ASP A 11 17.49 -20.40 13.82
CA ASP A 11 18.37 -19.26 13.62
C ASP A 11 19.10 -19.36 12.27
N SER A 12 19.59 -20.56 11.93
CA SER A 12 20.18 -20.84 10.61
C SER A 12 19.19 -20.59 9.48
N ILE A 13 17.93 -21.04 9.63
CA ILE A 13 16.87 -20.80 8.65
C ILE A 13 16.52 -19.30 8.56
N ALA A 14 16.46 -18.60 9.68
CA ALA A 14 16.20 -17.17 9.72
C ALA A 14 17.34 -16.37 9.08
N ASN A 15 18.59 -16.72 9.38
CA ASN A 15 19.75 -16.09 8.79
C ASN A 15 19.87 -16.36 7.29
N PHE A 16 19.63 -17.60 6.84
CA PHE A 16 19.56 -17.93 5.41
C PHE A 16 18.58 -17.04 4.66
N ARG A 17 17.35 -16.91 5.16
CA ARG A 17 16.34 -16.03 4.54
C ARG A 17 16.78 -14.57 4.49
N LYS A 18 17.47 -14.09 5.53
CA LYS A 18 17.96 -12.71 5.62
C LYS A 18 19.10 -12.43 4.63
N VAL A 19 20.02 -13.37 4.47
CA VAL A 19 21.18 -13.24 3.58
C VAL A 19 20.77 -13.35 2.10
N HIS A 20 19.75 -14.17 1.78
CA HIS A 20 19.33 -14.48 0.41
C HIS A 20 18.01 -13.79 0.01
N LEU A 21 17.67 -12.63 0.58
CA LEU A 21 16.41 -11.94 0.33
C LEU A 21 16.14 -11.66 -1.16
N GLU A 22 17.13 -11.16 -1.88
CA GLU A 22 17.02 -10.87 -3.31
C GLU A 22 16.79 -12.14 -4.13
N SER A 23 17.55 -13.21 -3.84
CA SER A 23 17.38 -14.50 -4.51
C SER A 23 16.00 -15.12 -4.24
N LEU A 24 15.41 -14.87 -3.06
CA LEU A 24 14.06 -15.34 -2.74
C LEU A 24 12.98 -14.57 -3.52
N ALA A 25 13.21 -13.30 -3.84
CA ALA A 25 12.34 -12.53 -4.73
C ALA A 25 12.41 -13.06 -6.17
N ASP A 26 13.60 -13.40 -6.66
CA ASP A 26 13.78 -14.01 -7.98
C ASP A 26 13.15 -15.41 -8.08
N LEU A 27 13.11 -16.15 -7.00
CA LEU A 27 12.43 -17.45 -6.94
C LEU A 27 10.93 -17.33 -7.30
N PHE A 28 10.28 -16.23 -6.90
CA PHE A 28 8.88 -15.99 -7.29
C PHE A 28 8.74 -15.91 -8.81
N LYS A 29 9.63 -15.16 -9.50
CA LYS A 29 9.62 -15.06 -10.97
C LYS A 29 9.89 -16.41 -11.65
N GLN A 30 10.81 -17.22 -11.10
CA GLN A 30 11.09 -18.56 -11.62
C GLN A 30 9.88 -19.49 -11.49
N VAL A 31 9.20 -19.48 -10.35
CA VAL A 31 7.96 -20.25 -10.13
C VAL A 31 6.84 -19.80 -11.06
N LEU A 32 6.75 -18.51 -11.38
CA LEU A 32 5.79 -18.01 -12.37
C LEU A 32 6.08 -18.52 -13.78
N ARG A 33 7.34 -18.53 -14.20
CA ARG A 33 7.75 -19.10 -15.50
C ARG A 33 7.34 -20.57 -15.59
N LEU A 34 7.67 -21.34 -14.55
CA LEU A 34 7.25 -22.74 -14.47
C LEU A 34 5.74 -22.94 -14.57
N ALA A 35 4.94 -22.12 -13.86
CA ALA A 35 3.49 -22.16 -13.93
C ALA A 35 2.97 -21.81 -15.34
N GLY A 36 3.62 -20.86 -16.03
CA GLY A 36 3.33 -20.48 -17.41
C GLY A 36 3.60 -21.63 -18.39
N GLU A 37 4.80 -22.26 -18.32
CA GLU A 37 5.19 -23.41 -19.15
C GLU A 37 4.25 -24.61 -18.97
N LEU A 38 3.76 -24.81 -17.75
CA LEU A 38 2.76 -25.85 -17.44
C LEU A 38 1.32 -25.46 -17.88
N GLY A 39 1.13 -24.26 -18.46
CA GLY A 39 -0.16 -23.77 -18.91
C GLY A 39 -1.18 -23.57 -17.78
N LEU A 40 -0.71 -23.22 -16.57
CA LEU A 40 -1.55 -22.94 -15.41
C LEU A 40 -1.99 -21.48 -15.34
N ILE A 41 -1.40 -20.59 -16.12
CA ILE A 41 -1.73 -19.16 -16.18
C ILE A 41 -2.47 -18.91 -17.49
N LYS A 42 -3.64 -18.27 -17.43
CA LYS A 42 -4.50 -18.00 -18.59
C LYS A 42 -4.70 -16.53 -18.88
N LEU A 43 -4.59 -15.68 -17.87
CA LEU A 43 -4.82 -14.23 -17.95
C LEU A 43 -6.21 -13.84 -18.50
N GLY A 44 -7.21 -14.68 -18.29
CA GLY A 44 -8.61 -14.36 -18.59
C GLY A 44 -9.18 -13.42 -17.53
N ASN A 45 -9.52 -13.94 -16.36
CA ASN A 45 -9.97 -13.16 -15.21
C ASN A 45 -8.87 -13.10 -14.15
N VAL A 46 -8.41 -11.90 -13.83
CA VAL A 46 -7.43 -11.66 -12.76
C VAL A 46 -8.08 -10.82 -11.66
N ALA A 47 -8.02 -11.30 -10.42
CA ALA A 47 -8.50 -10.55 -9.27
C ALA A 47 -7.33 -9.92 -8.51
N VAL A 48 -7.43 -8.61 -8.23
CA VAL A 48 -6.49 -7.86 -7.38
C VAL A 48 -7.16 -7.60 -6.05
N ASP A 49 -6.46 -7.89 -4.96
CA ASP A 49 -6.94 -7.64 -3.61
C ASP A 49 -5.78 -7.50 -2.62
N GLY A 50 -6.03 -6.81 -1.51
CA GLY A 50 -5.09 -6.58 -0.44
C GLY A 50 -5.49 -7.27 0.86
N THR A 51 -4.50 -7.64 1.65
CA THR A 51 -4.75 -8.22 2.98
C THR A 51 -3.80 -7.65 4.01
N LYS A 52 -4.32 -7.26 5.16
CA LYS A 52 -3.49 -6.76 6.27
C LYS A 52 -2.79 -7.94 6.94
N VAL A 53 -1.45 -7.90 6.98
CA VAL A 53 -0.59 -8.88 7.66
C VAL A 53 0.16 -8.16 8.78
N LYS A 54 0.16 -8.74 9.99
CA LYS A 54 0.79 -8.12 11.16
C LYS A 54 2.29 -7.97 10.96
N ALA A 55 2.83 -6.83 11.33
CA ALA A 55 4.27 -6.59 11.39
C ALA A 55 4.89 -7.29 12.61
N ASN A 56 6.19 -7.51 12.56
CA ASN A 56 6.97 -7.98 13.72
C ASN A 56 7.26 -6.83 14.69
N ALA A 57 6.20 -6.16 15.12
CA ALA A 57 6.26 -5.01 16.02
C ALA A 57 5.01 -4.94 16.89
N SER A 58 5.17 -4.41 18.10
CA SER A 58 4.05 -4.18 19.02
C SER A 58 3.46 -2.78 18.78
N LYS A 59 2.14 -2.67 18.74
CA LYS A 59 1.44 -1.37 18.71
C LYS A 59 1.79 -0.46 19.91
N HIS A 60 2.17 -1.03 21.03
CA HIS A 60 2.58 -0.28 22.22
C HIS A 60 3.96 0.37 22.10
N LYS A 61 4.71 0.03 21.05
CA LYS A 61 5.98 0.66 20.69
C LYS A 61 5.83 1.77 19.65
N ALA A 62 4.60 2.14 19.29
CA ALA A 62 4.31 3.29 18.44
C ALA A 62 4.02 4.54 19.29
N MET A 63 4.46 5.71 18.78
CA MET A 63 4.20 7.00 19.39
C MET A 63 3.74 7.99 18.32
N ILE A 64 2.75 8.84 18.65
CA ILE A 64 2.29 9.92 17.77
C ILE A 64 3.22 11.14 17.88
N PHE A 65 3.31 11.92 16.81
CA PHE A 65 4.20 13.09 16.72
C PHE A 65 3.99 14.09 17.86
N GLN A 66 2.76 14.45 18.15
CA GLN A 66 2.45 15.36 19.26
C GLN A 66 3.04 14.86 20.59
N ARG A 67 2.84 13.57 20.90
CA ARG A 67 3.39 12.96 22.12
C ARG A 67 4.92 12.86 22.11
N MET A 68 5.54 12.75 20.92
CA MET A 68 7.00 12.79 20.78
C MET A 68 7.53 14.16 21.20
N VAL A 69 6.91 15.25 20.72
CA VAL A 69 7.28 16.63 21.08
C VAL A 69 7.16 16.86 22.58
N GLU A 70 6.02 16.50 23.18
CA GLU A 70 5.78 16.65 24.63
C GLU A 70 6.76 15.81 25.47
N THR A 71 7.03 14.58 25.04
CA THR A 71 7.92 13.66 25.75
C THR A 71 9.38 14.07 25.61
N GLU A 72 9.79 14.58 24.44
CA GLU A 72 11.13 15.11 24.21
C GLU A 72 11.41 16.27 25.17
N ALA A 73 10.52 17.25 25.25
CA ALA A 73 10.67 18.39 26.12
C ALA A 73 10.80 17.99 27.60
N ARG A 74 9.93 17.06 28.06
CA ARG A 74 9.98 16.55 29.43
C ARG A 74 11.27 15.78 29.73
N LEU A 75 11.67 14.86 28.86
CA LEU A 75 12.89 14.07 29.04
C LEU A 75 14.13 14.96 29.03
N GLN A 76 14.17 16.00 28.20
CA GLN A 76 15.26 16.95 28.17
C GLN A 76 15.38 17.71 29.51
N GLN A 77 14.27 18.13 30.11
CA GLN A 77 14.24 18.73 31.43
C GLN A 77 14.73 17.76 32.52
N GLU A 78 14.27 16.49 32.48
CA GLU A 78 14.72 15.48 33.42
C GLU A 78 16.21 15.17 33.29
N VAL A 79 16.76 15.10 32.07
CA VAL A 79 18.20 14.92 31.81
C VAL A 79 18.98 16.10 32.36
N ASN A 80 18.57 17.37 32.08
CA ASN A 80 19.23 18.55 32.55
C ASN A 80 19.22 18.64 34.11
N ALA A 81 18.11 18.25 34.73
CA ALA A 81 18.00 18.24 36.19
C ALA A 81 18.93 17.20 36.84
N LEU A 82 19.06 16.00 36.19
CA LEU A 82 19.99 14.98 36.68
C LEU A 82 21.46 15.42 36.53
N MET A 83 21.80 16.04 35.39
CA MET A 83 23.16 16.58 35.17
C MET A 83 23.51 17.68 36.17
N ALA A 84 22.60 18.64 36.39
CA ALA A 84 22.79 19.69 37.38
C ALA A 84 22.91 19.15 38.82
N GLY A 85 22.12 18.09 39.15
CA GLY A 85 22.24 17.41 40.44
C GLY A 85 23.59 16.68 40.61
N ALA A 86 24.10 16.04 39.56
CA ALA A 86 25.40 15.38 39.54
C ALA A 86 26.54 16.42 39.71
N GLU A 87 26.49 17.55 38.96
CA GLU A 87 27.47 18.65 39.08
C GLU A 87 27.49 19.25 40.48
N GLN A 88 26.32 19.41 41.13
CA GLN A 88 26.23 19.89 42.51
C GLN A 88 26.80 18.88 43.51
N ALA A 89 26.55 17.57 43.31
CA ALA A 89 27.12 16.51 44.14
C ALA A 89 28.66 16.47 43.98
N ASP A 90 29.15 16.51 42.76
CA ASP A 90 30.58 16.53 42.42
C ASP A 90 31.28 17.78 43.04
N ALA A 91 30.65 18.96 42.95
CA ALA A 91 31.17 20.18 43.56
C ALA A 91 31.22 20.11 45.10
N ALA A 92 30.21 19.47 45.73
CA ALA A 92 30.19 19.25 47.17
C ALA A 92 31.25 18.21 47.63
N GLU A 93 31.48 17.18 46.83
CA GLU A 93 32.50 16.14 47.07
C GLU A 93 33.92 16.70 46.84
N ASP A 94 34.16 17.47 45.78
CA ASP A 94 35.44 18.15 45.52
C ASP A 94 35.81 19.16 46.65
N ALA A 95 34.78 19.80 47.19
CA ALA A 95 34.98 20.69 48.35
C ALA A 95 35.36 19.95 49.65
N LYS A 96 34.92 18.71 49.79
CA LYS A 96 35.11 17.88 51.01
C LYS A 96 36.33 16.98 50.95
N TYR A 97 36.68 16.43 49.78
CA TYR A 97 37.70 15.38 49.61
C TYR A 97 38.85 15.73 48.65
N GLY A 98 38.84 16.88 47.97
CA GLY A 98 39.86 17.30 47.01
C GLY A 98 39.67 16.71 45.61
N LYS A 99 40.06 17.47 44.55
CA LYS A 99 39.91 17.11 43.15
C LYS A 99 40.69 15.83 42.80
N GLY A 100 40.00 14.84 42.20
CA GLY A 100 40.67 13.78 41.46
C GLY A 100 40.31 12.34 41.80
N LYS A 101 39.27 12.06 42.57
CA LYS A 101 38.73 10.70 42.77
C LYS A 101 37.29 10.62 42.22
N ARG A 102 37.21 10.47 40.91
CA ARG A 102 35.91 10.34 40.24
C ARG A 102 35.70 8.89 39.81
N ASP A 103 34.59 8.30 40.23
CA ASP A 103 34.00 7.20 39.50
C ASP A 103 33.26 7.80 38.31
N GLU A 104 33.78 7.58 37.08
CA GLU A 104 33.28 8.15 35.83
C GLU A 104 31.98 7.54 35.33
N GLU A 105 31.26 6.75 36.10
CA GLU A 105 30.02 6.14 35.66
C GLU A 105 28.83 7.11 35.86
N LEU A 106 28.37 7.69 34.72
CA LEU A 106 27.08 8.35 34.68
C LEU A 106 26.00 7.38 35.21
N PRO A 107 25.08 7.82 36.08
CA PRO A 107 24.02 6.97 36.63
C PRO A 107 23.29 6.23 35.52
N ALA A 108 23.08 4.94 35.69
CA ALA A 108 22.38 4.07 34.68
C ALA A 108 21.02 4.65 34.26
N GLU A 109 20.41 5.45 35.11
CA GLU A 109 19.16 6.15 34.87
C GLU A 109 19.31 7.31 33.85
N LEU A 110 20.42 8.03 33.86
CA LEU A 110 20.73 9.09 32.89
C LEU A 110 20.91 8.47 31.49
N HIS A 111 21.71 7.40 31.37
CA HIS A 111 21.89 6.65 30.12
C HIS A 111 20.58 6.14 29.53
N ARG A 112 19.67 5.64 30.36
CA ARG A 112 18.34 5.18 29.91
C ARG A 112 17.51 6.33 29.34
N ARG A 113 17.53 7.51 29.98
CA ARG A 113 16.78 8.68 29.54
C ARG A 113 17.37 9.28 28.27
N GLU A 114 18.68 9.41 28.18
CA GLU A 114 19.39 9.89 27.00
C GLU A 114 19.14 8.96 25.78
N SER A 115 19.28 7.64 25.96
CA SER A 115 18.99 6.66 24.92
C SER A 115 17.54 6.74 24.43
N ARG A 116 16.60 6.96 25.35
CA ARG A 116 15.18 7.15 25.00
C ARG A 116 14.94 8.46 24.29
N LEU A 117 15.59 9.53 24.71
CA LEU A 117 15.53 10.86 24.10
C LEU A 117 16.07 10.83 22.68
N ALA A 118 17.22 10.18 22.47
CA ALA A 118 17.82 10.01 21.15
C ALA A 118 16.87 9.27 20.17
N LYS A 119 16.25 8.18 20.61
CA LYS A 119 15.28 7.44 19.80
C LYS A 119 14.03 8.26 19.44
N ILE A 120 13.56 9.09 20.37
CA ILE A 120 12.41 9.96 20.11
C ILE A 120 12.79 11.06 19.09
N ARG A 121 13.97 11.64 19.23
CA ARG A 121 14.49 12.65 18.28
C ARG A 121 14.65 12.07 16.88
N GLU A 122 15.24 10.89 16.77
CA GLU A 122 15.36 10.17 15.49
C GLU A 122 13.99 9.93 14.87
N ALA A 123 13.03 9.42 15.63
CA ALA A 123 11.68 9.13 15.14
C ALA A 123 10.94 10.42 14.72
N LYS A 124 11.11 11.51 15.46
CA LYS A 124 10.54 12.83 15.17
C LYS A 124 11.14 13.41 13.89
N ALA A 125 12.47 13.44 13.76
CA ALA A 125 13.15 13.92 12.56
C ALA A 125 12.73 13.15 11.30
N ALA A 126 12.58 11.83 11.41
CA ALA A 126 12.11 11.02 10.30
C ALA A 126 10.66 11.30 9.90
N LEU A 127 9.77 11.65 10.83
CA LEU A 127 8.40 12.09 10.51
C LEU A 127 8.40 13.48 9.87
N GLU A 128 9.26 14.39 10.32
CA GLU A 128 9.42 15.71 9.72
C GLU A 128 9.94 15.62 8.28
N GLU A 129 10.91 14.74 8.01
CA GLU A 129 11.41 14.50 6.67
C GLU A 129 10.32 13.90 5.75
N GLN A 130 9.59 12.89 6.23
CA GLN A 130 8.45 12.32 5.49
C GLN A 130 7.36 13.38 5.18
N ALA A 131 7.14 14.34 6.08
CA ALA A 131 6.19 15.42 5.84
C ALA A 131 6.67 16.35 4.72
N LYS A 132 7.96 16.67 4.69
CA LYS A 132 8.58 17.50 3.64
C LYS A 132 8.56 16.78 2.27
N GLU A 133 8.93 15.50 2.23
CA GLU A 133 8.87 14.69 1.02
C GLU A 133 7.46 14.65 0.41
N ARG A 134 6.43 14.43 1.26
CA ARG A 134 5.03 14.49 0.79
C ARG A 134 4.64 15.85 0.26
N ALA A 135 4.99 16.91 0.99
CA ALA A 135 4.71 18.27 0.55
C ALA A 135 5.42 18.63 -0.76
N GLN A 136 6.63 18.09 -0.98
CA GLN A 136 7.33 18.24 -2.25
C GLN A 136 6.54 17.61 -3.41
N VAL A 137 6.10 16.35 -3.25
CA VAL A 137 5.30 15.65 -4.26
C VAL A 137 3.97 16.37 -4.52
N GLU A 138 3.31 16.85 -3.46
CA GLU A 138 2.06 17.61 -3.58
C GLU A 138 2.26 18.96 -4.28
N ALA A 139 3.37 19.65 -3.99
CA ALA A 139 3.72 20.91 -4.65
C ALA A 139 4.01 20.71 -6.14
N GLU A 140 4.75 19.67 -6.51
CA GLU A 140 5.04 19.32 -7.90
C GLU A 140 3.75 18.96 -8.65
N ALA A 141 2.88 18.15 -8.04
CA ALA A 141 1.59 17.80 -8.63
C ALA A 141 0.64 19.01 -8.75
N ALA A 142 0.69 19.94 -7.79
CA ALA A 142 -0.07 21.19 -7.87
C ALA A 142 0.44 22.09 -8.99
N GLN A 143 1.77 22.20 -9.13
CA GLN A 143 2.40 22.96 -10.20
C GLN A 143 2.03 22.41 -11.59
N GLN A 144 2.11 21.08 -11.77
CA GLN A 144 1.70 20.43 -13.03
C GLN A 144 0.24 20.76 -13.40
N ARG A 145 -0.67 20.68 -12.43
CA ARG A 145 -2.08 21.04 -12.65
C ARG A 145 -2.27 22.52 -13.03
N ILE A 146 -1.46 23.41 -12.48
CA ILE A 146 -1.49 24.84 -12.85
C ILE A 146 -1.02 25.00 -14.30
N ASP A 147 0.04 24.32 -14.67
CA ASP A 147 0.60 24.40 -16.03
C ASP A 147 -0.35 23.78 -17.06
N GLU A 148 -0.98 22.66 -16.76
CA GLU A 148 -2.06 22.05 -17.58
C GLU A 148 -3.26 23.01 -17.76
N ARG A 149 -3.68 23.70 -16.69
CA ARG A 149 -4.77 24.68 -16.77
C ARG A 149 -4.39 25.88 -17.64
N ARG A 150 -3.14 26.35 -17.56
CA ARG A 150 -2.64 27.45 -18.42
C ARG A 150 -2.59 27.03 -19.89
N GLN A 151 -2.16 25.82 -20.17
CA GLN A 151 -2.18 25.27 -21.53
C GLN A 151 -3.60 25.19 -22.07
N GLN A 152 -4.53 24.66 -21.28
CA GLN A 152 -5.94 24.54 -21.63
C GLN A 152 -6.61 25.91 -21.87
N GLU A 153 -6.25 26.93 -21.07
CA GLU A 153 -6.71 28.32 -21.28
C GLU A 153 -6.12 28.91 -22.57
N ALA A 154 -4.86 28.63 -22.86
CA ALA A 154 -4.21 29.08 -24.10
C ALA A 154 -4.82 28.44 -25.35
N GLU A 155 -5.19 27.17 -25.31
CA GLU A 155 -5.78 26.44 -26.43
C GLU A 155 -7.26 26.78 -26.66
N THR A 156 -8.02 26.93 -25.58
CA THR A 156 -9.50 27.11 -25.66
C THR A 156 -9.95 28.54 -25.55
N GLY A 157 -9.09 29.46 -25.12
CA GLY A 157 -9.44 30.88 -24.86
C GLY A 157 -10.39 31.05 -23.66
N LYS A 158 -10.66 29.99 -22.88
CA LYS A 158 -11.58 30.01 -21.74
C LYS A 158 -10.86 29.52 -20.48
N LYS A 159 -11.02 30.27 -19.40
CA LYS A 159 -10.46 29.89 -18.09
C LYS A 159 -11.12 28.59 -17.58
N PRO A 160 -10.35 27.55 -17.28
CA PRO A 160 -10.89 26.30 -16.72
C PRO A 160 -11.65 26.56 -15.42
N GLY A 161 -12.80 25.92 -15.23
CA GLY A 161 -13.61 26.07 -14.02
C GLY A 161 -12.94 25.49 -12.77
N GLY A 162 -13.42 25.94 -11.59
CA GLY A 162 -12.91 25.47 -10.29
C GLY A 162 -11.78 26.34 -9.71
N ARG A 163 -11.50 26.09 -8.40
CA ARG A 163 -10.45 26.81 -7.66
C ARG A 163 -9.06 26.45 -8.19
N GLU A 164 -8.21 27.45 -8.36
CA GLU A 164 -6.81 27.24 -8.74
C GLU A 164 -6.06 26.48 -7.63
N PRO A 165 -5.23 25.45 -7.98
CA PRO A 165 -4.42 24.76 -7.00
C PRO A 165 -3.46 25.72 -6.32
N GLN A 166 -3.25 25.55 -5.01
CA GLN A 166 -2.25 26.32 -4.25
C GLN A 166 -1.00 25.46 -4.07
N VAL A 167 0.15 26.04 -4.38
CA VAL A 167 1.45 25.43 -4.11
C VAL A 167 1.92 25.91 -2.75
N HIS A 168 2.09 24.98 -1.80
CA HIS A 168 2.66 25.27 -0.49
C HIS A 168 4.17 24.99 -0.49
N ASP A 169 4.96 25.79 0.24
CA ASP A 169 6.39 25.54 0.37
C ASP A 169 6.64 24.26 1.18
N PRO A 170 7.32 23.24 0.60
CA PRO A 170 7.64 22.01 1.31
C PRO A 170 8.48 22.22 2.58
N LYS A 171 9.23 23.31 2.68
CA LYS A 171 10.05 23.62 3.86
C LYS A 171 9.23 23.90 5.12
N ASP A 172 8.00 24.41 4.94
CA ASP A 172 7.10 24.73 6.05
C ASP A 172 6.23 23.54 6.47
N ALA A 173 6.35 22.39 5.78
CA ALA A 173 5.56 21.22 6.04
C ALA A 173 5.89 20.62 7.41
N LYS A 174 4.85 20.42 8.21
CA LYS A 174 4.93 19.77 9.52
C LYS A 174 4.16 18.46 9.52
N PRO A 175 4.65 17.44 10.26
CA PRO A 175 3.87 16.22 10.43
C PRO A 175 2.53 16.51 11.06
N GLU A 176 1.51 15.75 10.66
CA GLU A 176 0.25 15.80 11.36
C GLU A 176 0.42 15.41 12.83
N PRO A 177 -0.30 16.03 13.78
CA PRO A 177 -0.18 15.71 15.22
C PRO A 177 -0.38 14.21 15.52
N LYS A 178 -1.21 13.54 14.71
CA LYS A 178 -1.50 12.11 14.81
C LYS A 178 -0.58 11.21 13.98
N ALA A 179 0.34 11.78 13.20
CA ALA A 179 1.35 10.99 12.52
C ALA A 179 2.13 10.15 13.53
N GLN A 180 2.32 8.87 13.24
CA GLN A 180 2.91 7.95 14.21
C GLN A 180 4.03 7.12 13.60
N ARG A 181 4.98 6.75 14.45
CA ARG A 181 6.10 5.89 14.08
C ARG A 181 6.30 4.81 15.15
N ASN A 182 6.55 3.60 14.73
CA ASN A 182 6.90 2.49 15.61
C ASN A 182 8.42 2.44 15.81
N PHE A 183 8.87 2.31 17.05
CA PHE A 183 10.31 2.27 17.35
C PHE A 183 10.98 0.92 17.04
N THR A 184 10.16 -0.14 16.87
CA THR A 184 10.68 -1.49 16.56
C THR A 184 10.70 -1.76 15.07
N ASP A 185 9.67 -1.29 14.35
CA ASP A 185 9.53 -1.39 12.90
C ASP A 185 8.94 -0.08 12.35
N PRO A 186 9.83 0.89 12.04
CA PRO A 186 9.43 2.25 11.65
C PRO A 186 8.59 2.33 10.39
N GLU A 187 8.66 1.33 9.53
CA GLU A 187 7.94 1.28 8.25
C GLU A 187 6.57 0.63 8.38
N SER A 188 6.28 -0.08 9.48
CA SER A 188 4.94 -0.59 9.74
C SER A 188 3.95 0.53 10.08
N ARG A 189 2.67 0.30 9.84
CA ARG A 189 1.58 1.26 10.11
C ARG A 189 0.50 0.63 10.95
N ILE A 190 -0.19 1.43 11.78
CA ILE A 190 -1.39 0.96 12.46
C ILE A 190 -2.52 0.86 11.45
N MET A 191 -3.05 -0.34 11.30
CA MET A 191 -4.16 -0.65 10.41
C MET A 191 -5.23 -1.41 11.15
N LEU A 192 -6.49 -1.22 10.73
CA LEU A 192 -7.62 -2.02 11.21
C LEU A 192 -7.55 -3.41 10.57
N ASP A 193 -7.41 -4.44 11.38
CA ASP A 193 -7.55 -5.83 10.91
C ASP A 193 -9.03 -6.19 10.74
N GLY A 194 -9.40 -6.56 9.52
CA GLY A 194 -10.79 -6.90 9.19
C GLY A 194 -11.35 -8.09 9.97
N ALA A 195 -10.49 -9.03 10.38
CA ALA A 195 -10.90 -10.24 11.09
C ALA A 195 -11.09 -9.99 12.59
N SER A 196 -10.12 -9.36 13.25
CA SER A 196 -10.15 -9.11 14.71
C SER A 196 -10.91 -7.84 15.10
N LYS A 197 -11.21 -6.96 14.12
CA LYS A 197 -11.74 -5.61 14.34
C LYS A 197 -10.86 -4.74 15.25
N GLY A 198 -9.62 -5.16 15.45
CA GLY A 198 -8.62 -4.47 16.27
C GLY A 198 -7.61 -3.70 15.42
N PHE A 199 -6.97 -2.71 16.04
CA PHE A 199 -5.85 -2.00 15.43
C PHE A 199 -4.54 -2.69 15.82
N ASP A 200 -3.74 -3.06 14.81
CA ASP A 200 -2.42 -3.66 14.97
C ASP A 200 -1.40 -2.97 14.06
N GLN A 201 -0.12 -3.12 14.39
CA GLN A 201 0.96 -2.78 13.46
C GLN A 201 0.96 -3.79 12.31
N CYS A 202 0.77 -3.31 11.10
CA CYS A 202 0.58 -4.13 9.90
C CYS A 202 1.31 -3.54 8.70
N TYR A 203 1.41 -4.38 7.68
CA TYR A 203 1.62 -4.01 6.29
C TYR A 203 0.41 -4.45 5.48
N ASN A 204 0.21 -3.81 4.34
CA ASN A 204 -0.82 -4.16 3.40
C ASN A 204 -0.21 -5.00 2.28
N ALA A 205 -0.41 -6.31 2.35
CA ALA A 205 0.11 -7.25 1.37
C ALA A 205 -0.88 -7.38 0.21
N GLN A 206 -0.42 -7.09 -1.00
CA GLN A 206 -1.18 -7.08 -2.25
C GLN A 206 -0.92 -8.33 -3.05
N ALA A 207 -1.92 -8.82 -3.77
CA ALA A 207 -1.81 -9.93 -4.70
C ALA A 207 -2.73 -9.76 -5.91
N ALA A 208 -2.21 -10.04 -7.10
CA ALA A 208 -2.99 -10.25 -8.31
C ALA A 208 -3.00 -11.75 -8.63
N VAL A 209 -4.20 -12.33 -8.75
CA VAL A 209 -4.41 -13.77 -8.83
C VAL A 209 -5.11 -14.13 -10.13
N ASP A 210 -4.51 -15.03 -10.92
CA ASP A 210 -5.14 -15.63 -12.11
C ASP A 210 -6.26 -16.59 -11.70
N GLY A 211 -7.44 -16.42 -12.30
CA GLY A 211 -8.65 -17.14 -11.91
C GLY A 211 -8.67 -18.62 -12.32
N ALA A 212 -7.88 -19.04 -13.30
CA ALA A 212 -7.94 -20.39 -13.82
C ALA A 212 -7.47 -21.46 -12.81
N HIS A 213 -6.34 -21.19 -12.13
CA HIS A 213 -5.77 -22.13 -11.18
C HIS A 213 -5.37 -21.44 -9.86
N GLN A 214 -5.79 -20.20 -9.64
CA GLN A 214 -5.44 -19.39 -8.46
C GLN A 214 -3.92 -19.24 -8.27
N ILE A 215 -3.20 -19.01 -9.37
CA ILE A 215 -1.79 -18.67 -9.36
C ILE A 215 -1.66 -17.18 -9.05
N ILE A 216 -0.83 -16.83 -8.07
CA ILE A 216 -0.49 -15.42 -7.78
C ILE A 216 0.51 -14.96 -8.82
N ILE A 217 0.14 -14.02 -9.70
CA ILE A 217 0.94 -13.57 -10.84
C ILE A 217 1.68 -12.24 -10.59
N ALA A 218 1.21 -11.46 -9.61
CA ALA A 218 1.95 -10.32 -9.06
C ALA A 218 1.67 -10.20 -7.57
N ALA A 219 2.66 -9.76 -6.82
CA ALA A 219 2.56 -9.55 -5.39
C ALA A 219 3.44 -8.38 -4.95
N ASP A 220 3.00 -7.65 -3.94
CA ASP A 220 3.73 -6.53 -3.35
C ASP A 220 3.32 -6.30 -1.90
N VAL A 221 4.06 -5.45 -1.20
CA VAL A 221 3.71 -5.00 0.15
C VAL A 221 3.79 -3.49 0.21
N THR A 222 2.80 -2.86 0.82
CA THR A 222 2.73 -1.41 0.94
C THR A 222 2.41 -0.98 2.37
N GLN A 223 2.71 0.27 2.67
CA GLN A 223 2.40 0.92 3.95
C GLN A 223 1.03 1.62 3.91
N HIS A 224 0.36 1.67 2.76
CA HIS A 224 -0.92 2.35 2.62
C HIS A 224 -2.03 1.58 3.34
N VAL A 225 -2.79 2.31 4.16
CA VAL A 225 -3.89 1.74 4.95
C VAL A 225 -5.07 1.33 4.06
N ASN A 226 -5.26 2.03 2.94
CA ASN A 226 -6.28 1.76 1.92
C ASN A 226 -5.64 1.35 0.60
N ASP A 227 -6.44 0.77 -0.29
CA ASP A 227 -5.98 0.15 -1.54
C ASP A 227 -6.11 1.07 -2.76
N LYS A 228 -6.54 2.35 -2.57
CA LYS A 228 -6.80 3.28 -3.67
C LYS A 228 -5.60 3.55 -4.58
N GLN A 229 -4.40 3.46 -4.05
CA GLN A 229 -3.17 3.75 -4.79
C GLN A 229 -2.51 2.48 -5.35
N GLU A 230 -3.07 1.28 -5.06
CA GLU A 230 -2.41 0.02 -5.33
C GLU A 230 -2.81 -0.63 -6.66
N LEU A 231 -3.89 -0.18 -7.31
CA LEU A 231 -4.37 -0.82 -8.54
C LEU A 231 -3.36 -0.71 -9.68
N VAL A 232 -2.94 0.51 -10.00
CA VAL A 232 -2.02 0.76 -11.12
C VAL A 232 -0.66 0.09 -10.88
N PRO A 233 0.01 0.27 -9.72
CA PRO A 233 1.27 -0.41 -9.44
C PRO A 233 1.18 -1.94 -9.55
N MET A 234 0.10 -2.54 -9.06
CA MET A 234 -0.11 -3.98 -9.12
C MET A 234 -0.27 -4.51 -10.55
N ILE A 235 -1.00 -3.77 -11.39
CA ILE A 235 -1.18 -4.15 -12.81
C ILE A 235 0.10 -3.94 -13.62
N LEU A 236 0.87 -2.89 -13.37
CA LEU A 236 2.18 -2.69 -13.99
C LEU A 236 3.15 -3.81 -13.62
N LYS A 237 3.18 -4.22 -12.36
CA LYS A 237 3.98 -5.37 -11.89
C LYS A 237 3.51 -6.69 -12.51
N LEU A 238 2.20 -6.86 -12.71
CA LEU A 238 1.64 -8.00 -13.44
C LEU A 238 2.15 -7.99 -14.89
N MET A 239 2.10 -6.83 -15.55
CA MET A 239 2.55 -6.68 -16.93
C MET A 239 4.05 -6.95 -17.08
N GLU A 240 4.88 -6.48 -16.11
CA GLU A 240 6.31 -6.83 -16.05
C GLU A 240 6.53 -8.35 -15.96
N ASN A 241 5.75 -9.05 -15.15
CA ASN A 241 5.89 -10.48 -14.94
C ASN A 241 5.37 -11.33 -16.11
N MET A 242 4.29 -10.89 -16.76
CA MET A 242 3.53 -11.70 -17.74
C MET A 242 3.70 -11.24 -19.20
N GLY A 243 4.22 -10.03 -19.42
CA GLY A 243 4.39 -9.44 -20.76
C GLY A 243 3.10 -8.98 -21.44
N ARG A 244 1.92 -9.20 -20.82
CA ARG A 244 0.62 -8.74 -21.32
C ARG A 244 -0.38 -8.50 -20.18
N LEU A 245 -1.38 -7.69 -20.48
CA LEU A 245 -2.52 -7.46 -19.58
C LEU A 245 -3.50 -8.65 -19.61
N PRO A 246 -4.27 -8.89 -18.54
CA PRO A 246 -5.36 -9.85 -18.53
C PRO A 246 -6.57 -9.35 -19.34
N ASP A 247 -7.42 -10.27 -19.80
CA ASP A 247 -8.66 -9.90 -20.46
C ASP A 247 -9.58 -9.09 -19.53
N ASN A 248 -9.75 -9.55 -18.28
CA ASN A 248 -10.52 -8.86 -17.25
C ASN A 248 -9.68 -8.67 -15.97
N THR A 249 -9.69 -7.44 -15.45
CA THR A 249 -9.11 -7.09 -14.14
C THR A 249 -10.23 -6.78 -13.16
N LEU A 250 -10.29 -7.52 -12.06
CA LEU A 250 -11.33 -7.45 -11.04
C LEU A 250 -10.73 -6.92 -9.75
N ALA A 251 -11.27 -5.85 -9.19
CA ALA A 251 -10.86 -5.36 -7.87
C ALA A 251 -12.08 -4.90 -7.06
N ASP A 252 -11.93 -4.74 -5.76
CA ASP A 252 -13.03 -4.25 -4.93
C ASP A 252 -13.18 -2.73 -5.00
N SER A 253 -14.20 -2.18 -4.32
CA SER A 253 -14.47 -0.75 -4.29
C SER A 253 -13.39 0.07 -3.58
N GLY A 254 -12.50 -0.57 -2.82
CA GLY A 254 -11.37 0.08 -2.15
C GLY A 254 -10.34 0.61 -3.15
N TYR A 255 -10.26 0.00 -4.33
CA TYR A 255 -9.36 0.39 -5.43
C TYR A 255 -9.94 1.47 -6.34
N PHE A 256 -11.24 1.80 -6.20
CA PHE A 256 -11.86 2.74 -7.12
C PHE A 256 -11.38 4.18 -6.87
N SER A 257 -10.81 4.77 -7.90
CA SER A 257 -10.67 6.22 -8.10
C SER A 257 -10.79 6.52 -9.59
N GLU A 258 -11.21 7.72 -9.95
CA GLU A 258 -11.31 8.09 -11.36
C GLU A 258 -9.94 7.99 -12.03
N ALA A 259 -8.88 8.45 -11.35
CA ALA A 259 -7.51 8.34 -11.83
C ALA A 259 -7.10 6.88 -12.13
N ASN A 260 -7.46 5.92 -11.25
CA ASN A 260 -7.14 4.51 -11.49
C ASN A 260 -7.88 3.94 -12.69
N VAL A 261 -9.20 4.19 -12.78
CA VAL A 261 -10.02 3.53 -13.80
C VAL A 261 -9.90 4.16 -15.19
N THR A 262 -9.30 5.35 -15.28
CA THR A 262 -9.00 6.04 -16.54
C THR A 262 -7.50 6.06 -16.85
N HIS A 263 -6.68 5.34 -16.07
CA HIS A 263 -5.24 5.33 -16.28
C HIS A 263 -4.88 4.72 -17.65
N PRO A 264 -4.05 5.39 -18.46
CA PRO A 264 -3.75 4.93 -19.83
C PRO A 264 -3.15 3.53 -19.88
N ASP A 265 -2.29 3.17 -18.93
CA ASP A 265 -1.64 1.86 -18.88
C ASP A 265 -2.63 0.70 -18.60
N LEU A 266 -3.85 1.01 -18.15
CA LEU A 266 -4.91 0.03 -17.93
C LEU A 266 -5.91 -0.07 -19.10
N ALA A 267 -5.72 0.69 -20.17
CA ALA A 267 -6.63 0.72 -21.31
C ALA A 267 -6.75 -0.63 -22.04
N GLY A 268 -5.74 -1.51 -21.90
CA GLY A 268 -5.71 -2.83 -22.54
C GLY A 268 -6.44 -3.95 -21.80
N THR A 269 -7.07 -3.69 -20.66
CA THR A 269 -7.83 -4.68 -19.88
C THR A 269 -9.26 -4.22 -19.63
N ASN A 270 -10.19 -5.17 -19.56
CA ASN A 270 -11.57 -4.91 -19.15
C ASN A 270 -11.62 -4.73 -17.62
N LEU A 271 -11.45 -3.48 -17.14
CA LEU A 271 -11.42 -3.17 -15.73
C LEU A 271 -12.82 -3.16 -15.12
N LEU A 272 -13.03 -3.92 -14.04
CA LEU A 272 -14.28 -4.05 -13.29
C LEU A 272 -14.06 -3.76 -11.81
N VAL A 273 -14.25 -2.49 -11.42
CA VAL A 273 -14.03 -1.97 -10.05
C VAL A 273 -15.24 -1.14 -9.63
N PRO A 274 -16.04 -1.59 -8.67
CA PRO A 274 -17.24 -0.85 -8.27
C PRO A 274 -16.91 0.51 -7.67
N PRO A 275 -17.58 1.59 -8.07
CA PRO A 275 -17.34 2.91 -7.47
C PRO A 275 -17.78 3.03 -6.01
N ASN A 276 -18.68 2.14 -5.56
CA ASN A 276 -19.19 2.11 -4.19
C ASN A 276 -19.26 0.67 -3.67
N ARG A 277 -19.15 0.53 -2.34
CA ARG A 277 -19.31 -0.78 -1.68
C ARG A 277 -20.71 -1.34 -1.97
N GLN A 278 -20.76 -2.50 -2.60
CA GLN A 278 -22.01 -3.21 -2.84
C GLN A 278 -22.42 -3.96 -1.57
N LYS A 279 -23.64 -3.72 -1.06
CA LYS A 279 -24.24 -4.53 0.00
C LYS A 279 -24.71 -5.85 -0.61
N HIS A 280 -24.43 -6.97 0.05
CA HIS A 280 -24.97 -8.28 -0.34
C HIS A 280 -26.50 -8.20 -0.47
N GLY A 281 -27.01 -8.60 -1.66
CA GLY A 281 -28.46 -8.67 -1.88
C GLY A 281 -29.14 -7.36 -2.26
N ALA A 282 -28.43 -6.22 -2.33
CA ALA A 282 -29.03 -4.98 -2.80
C ALA A 282 -29.05 -4.96 -4.35
N PRO A 283 -30.18 -4.64 -4.99
CA PRO A 283 -30.21 -4.42 -6.43
C PRO A 283 -29.26 -3.27 -6.81
N THR A 284 -28.51 -3.45 -7.88
CA THR A 284 -27.63 -2.40 -8.44
C THR A 284 -28.49 -1.16 -8.70
N LYS A 285 -28.24 -0.06 -7.99
CA LYS A 285 -28.97 1.20 -8.27
C LYS A 285 -28.68 1.58 -9.72
N ALA A 286 -29.77 1.67 -10.50
CA ALA A 286 -29.74 2.19 -11.85
C ALA A 286 -29.09 3.59 -11.88
N PRO A 287 -28.38 3.95 -12.95
CA PRO A 287 -27.84 5.30 -13.10
C PRO A 287 -28.97 6.32 -12.95
N LYS A 288 -28.75 7.36 -12.14
CA LYS A 288 -29.66 8.50 -12.08
C LYS A 288 -29.55 9.21 -13.41
N THR A 289 -30.52 8.99 -14.25
CA THR A 289 -30.79 9.87 -15.39
C THR A 289 -31.15 11.22 -14.78
N THR A 290 -30.42 12.25 -15.08
CA THR A 290 -30.78 13.62 -14.78
C THR A 290 -31.95 13.96 -15.72
N GLU A 291 -33.17 13.61 -15.31
CA GLU A 291 -34.39 14.15 -15.94
C GLU A 291 -34.61 15.56 -15.40
N GLY A 292 -34.82 16.45 -16.36
CA GLY A 292 -35.66 17.62 -16.14
C GLY A 292 -34.97 18.89 -15.63
N THR A 293 -34.35 19.62 -16.53
CA THR A 293 -34.52 21.09 -16.48
C THR A 293 -35.70 21.40 -17.38
N GLU A 294 -36.78 21.88 -16.76
CA GLU A 294 -38.00 22.30 -17.44
C GLU A 294 -37.69 23.32 -18.54
N LEU A 295 -38.31 23.10 -19.69
CA LEU A 295 -38.32 24.00 -20.82
C LEU A 295 -38.91 25.37 -20.41
N ALA A 296 -38.05 26.37 -20.35
CA ALA A 296 -38.50 27.73 -20.51
C ALA A 296 -38.77 27.97 -22.01
N THR A 297 -40.01 28.25 -22.33
CA THR A 297 -40.49 28.67 -23.64
C THR A 297 -39.75 29.93 -24.10
N SER A 298 -38.98 29.83 -25.19
CA SER A 298 -38.54 31.00 -25.97
C SER A 298 -38.55 30.71 -27.47
N ASN A 299 -39.20 31.61 -28.17
CA ASN A 299 -39.39 31.90 -29.59
C ASN A 299 -38.57 31.14 -30.65
N PRO A 300 -39.23 30.79 -31.78
CA PRO A 300 -38.60 30.17 -32.93
C PRO A 300 -38.11 31.26 -33.91
N ASP A 301 -36.84 31.64 -33.83
CA ASP A 301 -36.13 32.25 -34.96
C ASP A 301 -34.64 32.47 -34.55
N THR A 302 -33.83 31.47 -34.72
CA THR A 302 -32.39 31.54 -35.07
C THR A 302 -31.81 30.11 -35.03
N ALA A 303 -32.01 29.37 -36.09
CA ALA A 303 -31.40 28.06 -36.25
C ALA A 303 -29.89 28.21 -36.53
N LYS A 304 -29.05 27.99 -35.51
CA LYS A 304 -27.65 27.61 -35.71
C LYS A 304 -27.60 26.09 -35.85
N PRO A 305 -26.77 25.53 -36.76
CA PRO A 305 -26.65 24.09 -36.93
C PRO A 305 -26.12 23.46 -35.62
N ASN A 306 -26.86 22.49 -35.12
CA ASN A 306 -26.43 21.66 -34.01
C ASN A 306 -25.10 20.96 -34.37
N PRO A 307 -24.07 20.96 -33.47
CA PRO A 307 -22.96 20.09 -33.61
C PRO A 307 -23.43 18.63 -33.57
N PRO A 308 -22.74 17.69 -34.23
CA PRO A 308 -23.12 16.27 -34.25
C PRO A 308 -23.34 15.78 -32.82
N ALA A 309 -24.46 15.09 -32.61
CA ALA A 309 -24.85 14.55 -31.30
C ALA A 309 -23.69 13.67 -30.75
N ALA A 310 -23.08 14.13 -29.67
CA ALA A 310 -22.12 13.35 -28.96
C ALA A 310 -22.76 12.02 -28.52
N ASP A 311 -22.04 10.93 -28.68
CA ASP A 311 -22.45 9.56 -28.27
C ASP A 311 -22.99 9.64 -26.82
N PRO A 312 -24.24 9.20 -26.53
CA PRO A 312 -24.83 9.23 -25.20
C PRO A 312 -23.95 8.54 -24.13
N ALA A 313 -23.06 7.64 -24.54
CA ALA A 313 -22.07 7.00 -23.66
C ALA A 313 -20.97 7.95 -23.16
N GLN A 314 -20.69 9.05 -23.89
CA GLN A 314 -19.69 10.06 -23.49
C GLN A 314 -20.23 11.08 -22.48
N LEU A 315 -21.55 11.16 -22.30
CA LEU A 315 -22.21 12.05 -21.33
C LEU A 315 -22.24 11.49 -19.90
N LEU A 316 -21.93 10.20 -19.71
CA LEU A 316 -21.95 9.58 -18.39
C LEU A 316 -20.66 9.86 -17.61
N SER A 317 -20.79 10.14 -16.30
CA SER A 317 -19.65 10.26 -15.40
C SER A 317 -18.83 8.93 -15.36
N VAL A 318 -17.54 9.01 -15.01
CA VAL A 318 -16.68 7.83 -14.87
C VAL A 318 -17.29 6.76 -13.94
N PRO A 319 -17.81 7.13 -12.74
CA PRO A 319 -18.52 6.20 -11.87
C PRO A 319 -19.77 5.58 -12.53
N ASP A 320 -20.52 6.34 -13.32
CA ASP A 320 -21.75 5.83 -13.95
C ASP A 320 -21.44 4.87 -15.12
N ARG A 321 -20.40 5.17 -15.89
CA ARG A 321 -19.89 4.24 -16.91
C ARG A 321 -19.47 2.90 -16.27
N MET A 322 -18.77 2.94 -15.13
CA MET A 322 -18.37 1.73 -14.42
C MET A 322 -19.57 0.97 -13.84
N ARG A 323 -20.60 1.69 -13.30
CA ARG A 323 -21.85 1.05 -12.85
C ARG A 323 -22.58 0.35 -14.00
N LYS A 324 -22.68 1.01 -15.17
CA LYS A 324 -23.28 0.41 -16.37
C LYS A 324 -22.53 -0.85 -16.78
N LYS A 325 -21.21 -0.78 -16.89
CA LYS A 325 -20.33 -1.90 -17.24
C LYS A 325 -20.51 -3.11 -16.29
N LEU A 326 -20.60 -2.86 -14.98
CA LEU A 326 -20.83 -3.89 -13.98
C LEU A 326 -22.27 -4.43 -13.97
N ALA A 327 -23.24 -3.72 -14.53
CA ALA A 327 -24.63 -4.15 -14.64
C ALA A 327 -24.90 -4.97 -15.91
N GLU A 328 -24.05 -4.89 -16.93
CA GLU A 328 -24.09 -5.73 -18.13
C GLU A 328 -23.89 -7.21 -17.78
N ALA A 329 -24.46 -8.12 -18.57
CA ALA A 329 -24.47 -9.53 -18.28
C ALA A 329 -23.04 -10.09 -18.07
N ASP A 330 -22.12 -9.77 -18.98
CA ASP A 330 -20.74 -10.26 -18.93
C ASP A 330 -19.96 -9.64 -17.76
N GLY A 331 -20.13 -8.33 -17.51
CA GLY A 331 -19.53 -7.63 -16.39
C GLY A 331 -19.97 -8.18 -15.04
N LYS A 332 -21.26 -8.48 -14.91
CA LYS A 332 -21.84 -9.08 -13.69
C LYS A 332 -21.30 -10.48 -13.43
N VAL A 333 -21.23 -11.33 -14.47
CA VAL A 333 -20.70 -12.69 -14.38
C VAL A 333 -19.20 -12.65 -14.02
N ALA A 334 -18.41 -11.87 -14.76
CA ALA A 334 -16.99 -11.76 -14.50
C ALA A 334 -16.70 -11.22 -13.08
N TYR A 335 -17.39 -10.15 -12.66
CA TYR A 335 -17.16 -9.56 -11.33
C TYR A 335 -17.56 -10.49 -10.18
N ALA A 336 -18.58 -11.34 -10.37
CA ALA A 336 -19.00 -12.34 -9.37
C ALA A 336 -17.88 -13.33 -9.04
N LEU A 337 -16.97 -13.62 -9.99
CA LEU A 337 -15.84 -14.52 -9.80
C LEU A 337 -14.76 -13.94 -8.86
N ARG A 338 -14.68 -12.61 -8.67
CA ARG A 338 -13.61 -11.96 -7.90
C ARG A 338 -13.34 -12.66 -6.58
N LYS A 339 -14.40 -12.86 -5.79
CA LYS A 339 -14.27 -13.46 -4.45
C LYS A 339 -13.76 -14.90 -4.51
N SER A 340 -14.25 -15.70 -5.44
CA SER A 340 -13.84 -17.10 -5.59
C SER A 340 -12.40 -17.24 -6.11
N ILE A 341 -11.83 -16.19 -6.71
CA ILE A 341 -10.45 -16.17 -7.18
C ILE A 341 -9.49 -15.84 -6.03
N VAL A 342 -9.65 -14.70 -5.37
CA VAL A 342 -8.62 -14.16 -4.46
C VAL A 342 -8.84 -14.53 -3.00
N GLU A 343 -10.09 -14.57 -2.50
CA GLU A 343 -10.35 -14.87 -1.08
C GLU A 343 -9.85 -16.26 -0.64
N PRO A 344 -10.00 -17.34 -1.44
CA PRO A 344 -9.43 -18.65 -1.09
C PRO A 344 -7.90 -18.64 -1.02
N VAL A 345 -7.22 -17.82 -1.82
CA VAL A 345 -5.76 -17.68 -1.80
C VAL A 345 -5.30 -17.11 -0.46
N PHE A 346 -5.89 -15.99 -0.03
CA PHE A 346 -5.61 -15.42 1.28
C PHE A 346 -6.02 -16.35 2.43
N GLY A 347 -7.13 -17.08 2.29
CA GLY A 347 -7.55 -18.11 3.23
C GLY A 347 -6.52 -19.23 3.38
N GLN A 348 -5.99 -19.73 2.28
CA GLN A 348 -4.93 -20.75 2.27
C GLN A 348 -3.63 -20.24 2.92
N ILE A 349 -3.24 -19.01 2.66
CA ILE A 349 -2.04 -18.39 3.24
C ILE A 349 -2.23 -18.13 4.73
N LYS A 350 -3.30 -17.43 5.12
CA LYS A 350 -3.50 -16.97 6.50
C LYS A 350 -4.03 -18.06 7.43
N GLN A 351 -5.00 -18.87 6.97
CA GLN A 351 -5.65 -19.88 7.78
C GLN A 351 -5.00 -21.25 7.62
N GLY A 352 -4.80 -21.70 6.38
CA GLY A 352 -4.23 -23.01 6.10
C GLY A 352 -2.76 -23.14 6.48
N ARG A 353 -1.96 -22.09 6.27
CA ARG A 353 -0.52 -22.08 6.58
C ARG A 353 -0.16 -21.27 7.82
N GLY A 354 -1.11 -20.60 8.44
CA GLY A 354 -0.88 -19.79 9.65
C GLY A 354 -0.07 -18.51 9.43
N PHE A 355 0.16 -18.07 8.17
CA PHE A 355 0.92 -16.86 7.91
C PHE A 355 0.09 -15.61 8.19
N ARG A 356 0.12 -15.12 9.44
CA ARG A 356 -0.63 -13.96 9.92
C ARG A 356 0.25 -12.81 10.36
N ARG A 357 1.56 -13.04 10.44
CA ARG A 357 2.56 -12.06 10.88
C ARG A 357 3.84 -12.25 10.10
N PHE A 358 4.45 -11.16 9.69
CA PHE A 358 5.79 -11.15 9.15
C PHE A 358 6.83 -11.51 10.22
N SER A 359 7.88 -12.19 9.82
CA SER A 359 9.04 -12.50 10.68
C SER A 359 10.07 -11.39 10.59
N PHE A 360 10.18 -10.75 9.45
CA PHE A 360 11.11 -9.65 9.19
C PHE A 360 10.51 -8.27 9.53
N ARG A 361 11.37 -7.26 9.49
CA ARG A 361 11.06 -5.85 9.67
C ARG A 361 11.60 -5.04 8.52
N GLY A 362 10.98 -3.89 8.25
CA GLY A 362 11.32 -3.04 7.12
C GLY A 362 10.68 -3.52 5.82
N LEU A 363 10.24 -2.54 4.99
CA LEU A 363 9.40 -2.78 3.81
C LEU A 363 10.07 -3.74 2.81
N ALA A 364 11.35 -3.54 2.50
CA ALA A 364 12.08 -4.38 1.56
C ALA A 364 12.12 -5.86 2.02
N ASN A 365 12.41 -6.08 3.29
CA ASN A 365 12.49 -7.43 3.86
C ASN A 365 11.13 -8.13 3.91
N VAL A 366 10.06 -7.40 4.30
CA VAL A 366 8.71 -7.99 4.34
C VAL A 366 8.15 -8.21 2.94
N THR A 367 8.55 -7.40 1.95
CA THR A 367 8.20 -7.63 0.55
C THR A 367 8.82 -8.92 0.04
N ALA A 368 10.11 -9.17 0.30
CA ALA A 368 10.77 -10.41 -0.08
C ALA A 368 10.16 -11.64 0.65
N GLU A 369 9.82 -11.49 1.94
CA GLU A 369 9.11 -12.54 2.69
C GLU A 369 7.73 -12.83 2.08
N TRP A 370 6.99 -11.80 1.65
CA TRP A 370 5.70 -11.97 0.98
C TRP A 370 5.83 -12.67 -0.37
N LEU A 371 6.82 -12.30 -1.18
CA LEU A 371 7.11 -12.96 -2.46
C LEU A 371 7.45 -14.45 -2.26
N LEU A 372 8.21 -14.80 -1.23
CA LEU A 372 8.49 -16.18 -0.87
C LEU A 372 7.21 -16.94 -0.48
N VAL A 373 6.33 -16.33 0.30
CA VAL A 373 5.02 -16.91 0.66
C VAL A 373 4.17 -17.15 -0.58
N CYS A 374 4.13 -16.19 -1.50
CA CYS A 374 3.42 -16.30 -2.78
C CYS A 374 4.05 -17.38 -3.69
N ALA A 375 5.38 -17.46 -3.78
CA ALA A 375 6.08 -18.52 -4.52
C ALA A 375 5.73 -19.91 -3.99
N THR A 376 5.75 -20.09 -2.66
CA THR A 376 5.37 -21.37 -2.05
C THR A 376 3.90 -21.73 -2.23
N HIS A 377 3.00 -20.71 -2.31
CA HIS A 377 1.60 -20.94 -2.70
C HIS A 377 1.51 -21.47 -4.13
N ASN A 378 2.20 -20.81 -5.06
CA ASN A 378 2.20 -21.20 -6.46
C ASN A 378 2.82 -22.60 -6.67
N LEU A 379 3.92 -22.93 -6.00
CA LEU A 379 4.51 -24.28 -6.02
C LEU A 379 3.52 -25.35 -5.56
N LEU A 380 2.76 -25.08 -4.51
CA LEU A 380 1.74 -26.02 -4.06
C LEU A 380 0.60 -26.20 -5.10
N LYS A 381 0.21 -25.12 -5.79
CA LYS A 381 -0.77 -25.19 -6.90
C LYS A 381 -0.21 -25.99 -8.07
N ILE A 382 1.03 -25.77 -8.46
CA ILE A 382 1.72 -26.54 -9.50
C ILE A 382 1.73 -28.02 -9.13
N PHE A 383 2.19 -28.35 -7.93
CA PHE A 383 2.24 -29.73 -7.45
C PHE A 383 0.87 -30.43 -7.49
N ARG A 384 -0.17 -29.76 -7.00
CA ARG A 384 -1.53 -30.29 -6.95
C ARG A 384 -2.21 -30.39 -8.33
N SER A 385 -1.73 -29.65 -9.34
CA SER A 385 -2.25 -29.73 -10.70
C SER A 385 -1.96 -31.06 -11.37
N GLY A 386 -0.98 -31.82 -10.89
CA GLY A 386 -0.50 -33.06 -11.50
C GLY A 386 0.20 -32.88 -12.84
N LYS A 387 0.30 -31.65 -13.35
CA LYS A 387 0.96 -31.36 -14.63
C LYS A 387 2.48 -31.54 -14.51
N ARG A 388 3.07 -32.03 -15.58
CA ARG A 388 4.52 -32.24 -15.70
C ARG A 388 5.04 -31.52 -16.93
N LEU A 389 6.25 -30.99 -16.85
CA LEU A 389 6.94 -30.50 -18.06
C LEU A 389 7.14 -31.68 -19.03
N PRO A 390 6.99 -31.44 -20.35
CA PRO A 390 7.39 -32.44 -21.33
C PRO A 390 8.87 -32.76 -21.12
N MET A 391 9.18 -34.03 -20.96
CA MET A 391 10.57 -34.46 -20.90
C MET A 391 11.23 -34.07 -22.23
N GLN A 392 12.28 -33.24 -22.18
CA GLN A 392 13.12 -33.04 -23.35
C GLN A 392 13.76 -34.40 -23.68
N PRO A 393 13.69 -34.86 -24.94
CA PRO A 393 14.44 -36.02 -25.33
C PRO A 393 15.94 -35.76 -25.10
N ALA A 394 16.61 -36.71 -24.45
CA ALA A 394 18.04 -36.66 -24.15
C ALA A 394 18.89 -36.54 -25.41
#